data_2b28e96ef75e32489cb3e0faa1573afa
#
_entry.id   2b28e96ef75e32489cb3e0faa1573afa
#
_cell.length_a   1.000
_cell.length_b   1.000
_cell.length_c   1.000
_cell.angle_alpha   90.00
_cell.angle_beta   90.00
_cell.angle_gamma   90.00
#
_symmetry.space_group_name_H-M   'P 1'
#
loop_
_entity.id
_entity.type
_entity.pdbx_description
1 polymer ?
#
loop_
_entity_poly.entity_id
_entity_poly.type
_entity_poly.pdbx_seq_one_letter_code
_entity_poly.pdbx_strand_id
1 'polypeptide(L)'
;SDVYKRQIQHVENYSIDESFCDLNGYEAHFDLVEMMREVAAKIKLWTDIPVSVGIAPSKTLAKMGSKFAKKYKGYQGVCMIDSDEKRRKALQLFDLSDVWGIGRQTLEKLNYYGIHTPLDFADKSESWVKSHLTKPGVQTWLELNGKPCIDTSEVMRKKTICTSRSFGEMVGDLDSLKSAVANFASSCANKLRGDDSGAKKVTVFLSSNRFREDLEQYGNAASQSLVTPTSDTMEITQAALRVLAKIYREGIQYKKAGVIVSDIEPLHPFQPDLFDPIQNRPERAKLMQALDAINHRYGLKTLRLAVEGEEKLAWKVKCEHRSPNYLTDINGLMVVGDSTPK
;
A
#
# COMPACT_ATOMS: atom_id res chain seq x y z
N SER A 1 14.44 2.62 9.11
CA SER A 1 13.48 2.52 10.25
C SER A 1 14.16 2.34 11.61
N ASP A 2 15.33 1.70 11.74
CA ASP A 2 15.96 1.47 13.05
C ASP A 2 16.68 2.68 13.64
N VAL A 3 16.96 3.71 12.84
CA VAL A 3 17.69 4.90 13.28
C VAL A 3 16.91 5.67 14.34
N TYR A 4 15.65 6.01 14.05
CA TYR A 4 14.80 6.76 14.98
C TYR A 4 14.22 5.87 16.09
N LYS A 5 14.05 4.57 15.89
CA LYS A 5 13.63 3.63 16.95
C LYS A 5 14.60 3.56 18.12
N ARG A 6 15.87 3.86 17.90
CA ARG A 6 16.89 3.93 18.95
C ARG A 6 16.87 5.23 19.74
N GLN A 7 16.16 6.24 19.26
CA GLN A 7 16.13 7.59 19.85
C GLN A 7 14.76 7.98 20.37
N ILE A 8 13.69 7.34 19.88
CA ILE A 8 12.30 7.63 20.25
C ILE A 8 11.63 6.31 20.64
N GLN A 9 11.03 6.27 21.82
CA GLN A 9 10.47 5.04 22.40
C GLN A 9 9.24 4.52 21.62
N HIS A 10 8.35 5.43 21.22
CA HIS A 10 7.10 5.05 20.55
C HIS A 10 7.10 5.53 19.11
N VAL A 11 7.21 4.57 18.17
CA VAL A 11 7.20 4.82 16.74
C VAL A 11 6.16 3.94 16.07
N GLU A 12 5.23 4.56 15.38
CA GLU A 12 4.23 3.90 14.56
C GLU A 12 4.65 3.95 13.09
N ASN A 13 4.85 2.79 12.46
CA ASN A 13 5.11 2.72 11.02
C ASN A 13 3.77 2.81 10.27
N TYR A 14 3.55 3.91 9.57
CA TYR A 14 2.33 4.14 8.81
C TYR A 14 2.43 3.60 7.37
N SER A 15 3.56 3.84 6.71
CA SER A 15 3.82 3.34 5.36
C SER A 15 5.30 2.96 5.17
N ILE A 16 5.70 2.63 3.94
CA ILE A 16 7.10 2.29 3.61
C ILE A 16 8.04 3.49 3.82
N ASP A 17 7.52 4.70 3.72
CA ASP A 17 8.26 5.98 3.71
C ASP A 17 7.78 6.97 4.78
N GLU A 18 6.79 6.62 5.58
CA GLU A 18 6.21 7.48 6.62
C GLU A 18 6.08 6.76 7.97
N SER A 19 6.44 7.46 9.04
CA SER A 19 6.27 6.99 10.42
C SER A 19 5.83 8.14 11.31
N PHE A 20 5.04 7.85 12.33
CA PHE A 20 4.72 8.79 13.40
C PHE A 20 5.54 8.46 14.63
N CYS A 21 6.01 9.50 15.31
CA CYS A 21 6.78 9.41 16.55
C CYS A 21 6.01 10.14 17.63
N ASP A 22 5.81 9.50 18.77
CA ASP A 22 5.25 10.16 19.94
C ASP A 22 6.38 10.90 20.68
N LEU A 23 6.25 12.22 20.77
CA LEU A 23 7.21 13.11 21.43
C LEU A 23 6.70 13.64 22.78
N ASN A 24 5.57 13.14 23.29
CA ASN A 24 5.07 13.55 24.60
C ASN A 24 6.10 13.29 25.70
N GLY A 25 6.38 14.33 26.52
CA GLY A 25 7.37 14.29 27.58
C GLY A 25 8.80 14.62 27.18
N TYR A 26 9.10 14.63 25.86
CA TYR A 26 10.44 15.01 25.40
C TYR A 26 10.68 16.52 25.48
N GLU A 27 9.61 17.33 25.37
CA GLU A 27 9.65 18.78 25.47
C GLU A 27 10.20 19.30 26.80
N ALA A 28 10.13 18.50 27.85
CA ALA A 28 10.68 18.85 29.16
C ALA A 28 12.23 18.81 29.20
N HIS A 29 12.85 18.10 28.26
CA HIS A 29 14.28 17.81 28.27
C HIS A 29 15.02 18.25 27.00
N PHE A 30 14.30 18.48 25.91
CA PHE A 30 14.88 18.77 24.60
C PHE A 30 14.16 19.90 23.86
N ASP A 31 14.90 20.68 23.09
CA ASP A 31 14.32 21.43 21.99
C ASP A 31 13.90 20.44 20.89
N LEU A 32 12.60 20.27 20.72
CA LEU A 32 12.06 19.28 19.80
C LEU A 32 12.47 19.53 18.34
N VAL A 33 12.65 20.79 17.94
CA VAL A 33 13.05 21.15 16.57
C VAL A 33 14.49 20.73 16.32
N GLU A 34 15.39 21.07 17.24
CA GLU A 34 16.81 20.70 17.12
C GLU A 34 16.99 19.18 17.23
N MET A 35 16.32 18.52 18.17
CA MET A 35 16.35 17.07 18.31
C MET A 35 15.93 16.39 17.00
N MET A 36 14.86 16.84 16.36
CA MET A 36 14.38 16.22 15.12
C MET A 36 15.22 16.58 13.90
N ARG A 37 15.95 17.73 13.92
CA ARG A 37 16.99 18.02 12.93
C ARG A 37 18.16 17.05 13.03
N GLU A 38 18.62 16.75 14.24
CA GLU A 38 19.66 15.74 14.46
C GLU A 38 19.22 14.35 13.99
N VAL A 39 17.97 13.96 14.30
CA VAL A 39 17.40 12.69 13.83
C VAL A 39 17.38 12.64 12.29
N ALA A 40 16.91 13.70 11.64
CA ALA A 40 16.88 13.79 10.19
C ALA A 40 18.28 13.73 9.56
N ALA A 41 19.24 14.41 10.15
CA ALA A 41 20.65 14.38 9.74
C ALA A 41 21.27 12.99 9.88
N LYS A 42 21.01 12.27 10.99
CA LYS A 42 21.46 10.88 11.20
C LYS A 42 20.84 9.92 10.20
N ILE A 43 19.55 10.05 9.92
CA ILE A 43 18.87 9.22 8.91
C ILE A 43 19.56 9.43 7.55
N LYS A 44 19.77 10.68 7.15
CA LYS A 44 20.46 10.99 5.89
C LYS A 44 21.89 10.45 5.86
N LEU A 45 22.64 10.61 6.95
CA LEU A 45 24.02 10.12 7.05
C LEU A 45 24.11 8.60 6.89
N TRP A 46 23.16 7.85 7.48
CA TRP A 46 23.21 6.38 7.51
C TRP A 46 22.56 5.72 6.30
N THR A 47 21.62 6.38 5.65
CA THR A 47 20.83 5.79 4.54
C THR A 47 20.91 6.56 3.23
N ASP A 48 21.51 7.76 3.25
CA ASP A 48 21.49 8.77 2.17
C ASP A 48 20.06 9.21 1.75
N ILE A 49 19.05 8.87 2.54
CA ILE A 49 17.65 9.24 2.27
C ILE A 49 17.31 10.50 3.07
N PRO A 50 17.03 11.64 2.40
CA PRO A 50 16.57 12.84 3.09
C PRO A 50 15.14 12.66 3.59
N VAL A 51 14.88 13.10 4.82
CA VAL A 51 13.54 13.09 5.42
C VAL A 51 13.12 14.50 5.84
N SER A 52 11.82 14.73 5.88
CA SER A 52 11.22 15.96 6.39
C SER A 52 10.32 15.64 7.57
N VAL A 53 10.34 16.47 8.59
CA VAL A 53 9.62 16.25 9.85
C VAL A 53 8.61 17.36 10.10
N GLY A 54 7.40 16.98 10.50
CA GLY A 54 6.39 17.89 11.04
C GLY A 54 6.12 17.54 12.50
N ILE A 55 6.15 18.54 13.38
CA ILE A 55 5.83 18.41 14.80
C ILE A 55 4.53 19.16 15.07
N ALA A 56 3.52 18.47 15.61
CA ALA A 56 2.21 19.09 15.87
C ALA A 56 1.42 18.26 16.88
N PRO A 57 0.33 18.85 17.48
CA PRO A 57 -0.52 18.13 18.43
C PRO A 57 -1.28 16.95 17.85
N SER A 58 -1.44 16.87 16.53
CA SER A 58 -2.18 15.78 15.86
C SER A 58 -1.43 15.26 14.64
N LYS A 59 -1.69 14.02 14.24
CA LYS A 59 -1.05 13.35 13.08
C LYS A 59 -1.30 14.10 11.77
N THR A 60 -2.53 14.59 11.56
CA THR A 60 -2.86 15.35 10.34
C THR A 60 -2.09 16.68 10.28
N LEU A 61 -1.99 17.42 11.38
CA LEU A 61 -1.18 18.63 11.43
C LEU A 61 0.32 18.34 11.31
N ALA A 62 0.80 17.23 11.88
CA ALA A 62 2.20 16.82 11.73
C ALA A 62 2.54 16.51 10.26
N LYS A 63 1.67 15.81 9.52
CA LYS A 63 1.85 15.60 8.07
C LYS A 63 1.84 16.91 7.28
N MET A 64 0.99 17.86 7.67
CA MET A 64 0.98 19.21 7.09
C MET A 64 2.32 19.94 7.35
N GLY A 65 2.83 19.89 8.59
CA GLY A 65 4.13 20.41 8.97
C GLY A 65 5.28 19.79 8.16
N SER A 66 5.27 18.46 8.01
CA SER A 66 6.25 17.74 7.18
C SER A 66 6.25 18.22 5.72
N LYS A 67 5.08 18.50 5.14
CA LYS A 67 4.96 19.03 3.78
C LYS A 67 5.52 20.46 3.68
N PHE A 68 5.27 21.30 4.69
CA PHE A 68 5.88 22.63 4.76
C PHE A 68 7.41 22.55 4.91
N ALA A 69 7.90 21.67 5.78
CA ALA A 69 9.34 21.44 5.97
C ALA A 69 10.05 21.02 4.68
N LYS A 70 9.37 20.20 3.84
CA LYS A 70 9.85 19.79 2.52
C LYS A 70 9.82 20.92 1.51
N LYS A 71 8.75 21.73 1.51
CA LYS A 71 8.52 22.79 0.50
C LYS A 71 9.38 24.03 0.74
N TYR A 72 9.56 24.44 1.98
CA TYR A 72 10.19 25.71 2.33
C TYR A 72 11.54 25.51 3.02
N LYS A 73 12.61 25.89 2.35
CA LYS A 73 14.01 25.73 2.85
C LYS A 73 14.27 26.39 4.20
N GLY A 74 13.52 27.46 4.54
CA GLY A 74 13.65 28.17 5.82
C GLY A 74 13.37 27.29 7.05
N TYR A 75 12.61 26.22 6.92
CA TYR A 75 12.38 25.24 7.99
C TYR A 75 13.56 24.29 8.22
N GLN A 76 14.52 24.22 7.31
CA GLN A 76 15.67 23.31 7.42
C GLN A 76 15.28 21.84 7.66
N GLY A 77 14.19 21.40 7.03
CA GLY A 77 13.69 20.03 7.11
C GLY A 77 12.78 19.72 8.30
N VAL A 78 12.57 20.65 9.26
CA VAL A 78 11.68 20.44 10.42
C VAL A 78 10.74 21.63 10.59
N CYS A 79 9.42 21.40 10.60
CA CYS A 79 8.40 22.43 10.82
C CYS A 79 7.55 22.06 12.04
N MET A 80 7.45 22.98 13.00
CA MET A 80 6.66 22.82 14.23
C MET A 80 5.42 23.72 14.22
N ILE A 81 4.26 23.10 14.47
CA ILE A 81 2.95 23.75 14.61
C ILE A 81 2.49 23.53 16.05
N ASP A 82 2.91 24.39 16.96
CA ASP A 82 2.77 24.29 18.42
C ASP A 82 1.77 25.30 19.02
N SER A 83 1.26 26.24 18.23
CA SER A 83 0.34 27.27 18.68
C SER A 83 -0.88 27.38 17.76
N ASP A 84 -1.96 27.96 18.29
CA ASP A 84 -3.18 28.22 17.50
C ASP A 84 -2.92 29.18 16.35
N GLU A 85 -2.06 30.18 16.55
CA GLU A 85 -1.67 31.11 15.49
C GLU A 85 -0.97 30.39 14.34
N LYS A 86 0.05 29.54 14.64
CA LYS A 86 0.76 28.76 13.63
C LYS A 86 -0.19 27.75 12.96
N ARG A 87 -1.08 27.12 13.72
CA ARG A 87 -2.11 26.21 13.21
C ARG A 87 -3.00 26.91 12.19
N ARG A 88 -3.62 28.03 12.56
CA ARG A 88 -4.51 28.79 11.67
C ARG A 88 -3.79 29.28 10.41
N LYS A 89 -2.57 29.78 10.55
CA LYS A 89 -1.74 30.18 9.41
C LYS A 89 -1.41 28.99 8.50
N ALA A 90 -1.08 27.83 9.07
CA ALA A 90 -0.83 26.61 8.30
C ALA A 90 -2.08 26.17 7.54
N LEU A 91 -3.24 26.15 8.19
CA LEU A 91 -4.53 25.79 7.59
C LEU A 91 -4.96 26.75 6.46
N GLN A 92 -4.60 28.01 6.56
CA GLN A 92 -4.90 29.00 5.51
C GLN A 92 -4.02 28.85 4.27
N LEU A 93 -2.75 28.45 4.46
CA LEU A 93 -1.77 28.36 3.36
C LEU A 93 -1.71 26.97 2.69
N PHE A 94 -2.33 25.97 3.30
CA PHE A 94 -2.28 24.59 2.82
C PHE A 94 -3.39 24.33 1.82
N ASP A 95 -3.13 23.49 0.82
CA ASP A 95 -4.15 23.09 -0.13
C ASP A 95 -5.10 22.06 0.50
N LEU A 96 -6.41 22.26 0.35
CA LEU A 96 -7.43 21.38 0.90
C LEU A 96 -7.32 19.96 0.31
N SER A 97 -6.93 19.84 -0.95
CA SER A 97 -6.74 18.57 -1.65
C SER A 97 -5.57 17.73 -1.09
N ASP A 98 -4.64 18.38 -0.42
CA ASP A 98 -3.45 17.77 0.15
C ASP A 98 -3.61 17.34 1.61
N VAL A 99 -4.74 17.67 2.24
CA VAL A 99 -5.03 17.30 3.62
C VAL A 99 -5.23 15.79 3.74
N TRP A 100 -4.51 15.18 4.67
CA TRP A 100 -4.66 13.76 4.94
C TRP A 100 -6.07 13.43 5.43
N GLY A 101 -6.72 12.50 4.76
CA GLY A 101 -8.12 12.13 5.00
C GLY A 101 -9.14 12.83 4.07
N ILE A 102 -8.71 13.82 3.27
CA ILE A 102 -9.56 14.46 2.25
C ILE A 102 -9.23 13.87 0.88
N GLY A 103 -10.01 12.88 0.46
CA GLY A 103 -9.95 12.32 -0.89
C GLY A 103 -10.81 13.11 -1.87
N ARG A 104 -10.72 12.77 -3.17
CA ARG A 104 -11.41 13.46 -4.26
C ARG A 104 -12.90 13.71 -4.00
N GLN A 105 -13.66 12.71 -3.56
CA GLN A 105 -15.10 12.85 -3.29
C GLN A 105 -15.40 13.82 -2.13
N THR A 106 -14.58 13.77 -1.07
CA THR A 106 -14.72 14.69 0.06
C THR A 106 -14.38 16.10 -0.37
N LEU A 107 -13.32 16.29 -1.16
CA LEU A 107 -12.92 17.57 -1.72
C LEU A 107 -14.03 18.19 -2.58
N GLU A 108 -14.61 17.42 -3.52
CA GLU A 108 -15.71 17.85 -4.36
C GLU A 108 -16.91 18.29 -3.53
N LYS A 109 -17.22 17.53 -2.47
CA LYS A 109 -18.30 17.86 -1.54
C LYS A 109 -18.02 19.12 -0.72
N LEU A 110 -16.82 19.30 -0.19
CA LEU A 110 -16.42 20.49 0.55
C LEU A 110 -16.50 21.75 -0.35
N ASN A 111 -15.97 21.66 -1.57
CA ASN A 111 -16.03 22.73 -2.54
C ASN A 111 -17.47 23.12 -2.90
N TYR A 112 -18.37 22.14 -3.02
CA TYR A 112 -19.81 22.40 -3.23
C TYR A 112 -20.44 23.27 -2.13
N TYR A 113 -19.98 23.11 -0.87
CA TYR A 113 -20.41 23.93 0.27
C TYR A 113 -19.59 25.21 0.49
N GLY A 114 -18.77 25.62 -0.51
CA GLY A 114 -17.96 26.83 -0.44
C GLY A 114 -16.78 26.75 0.53
N ILE A 115 -16.30 25.54 0.83
CA ILE A 115 -15.14 25.28 1.69
C ILE A 115 -13.94 25.02 0.78
N HIS A 116 -13.00 25.97 0.70
CA HIS A 116 -11.89 25.93 -0.24
C HIS A 116 -10.53 25.77 0.44
N THR A 117 -10.45 26.07 1.74
CA THR A 117 -9.21 25.95 2.52
C THR A 117 -9.41 24.99 3.72
N PRO A 118 -8.34 24.38 4.23
CA PRO A 118 -8.41 23.65 5.49
C PRO A 118 -8.89 24.50 6.67
N LEU A 119 -8.66 25.83 6.64
CA LEU A 119 -9.16 26.75 7.65
C LEU A 119 -10.69 26.88 7.60
N ASP A 120 -11.27 27.06 6.40
CA ASP A 120 -12.72 27.11 6.23
C ASP A 120 -13.39 25.83 6.75
N PHE A 121 -12.71 24.69 6.56
CA PHE A 121 -13.20 23.40 7.03
C PHE A 121 -13.07 23.29 8.56
N ALA A 122 -11.93 23.65 9.15
CA ALA A 122 -11.71 23.62 10.59
C ALA A 122 -12.67 24.55 11.37
N ASP A 123 -13.06 25.68 10.78
CA ASP A 123 -13.96 26.66 11.37
C ASP A 123 -15.47 26.25 11.28
N LYS A 124 -15.82 25.12 10.63
CA LYS A 124 -17.19 24.59 10.66
C LYS A 124 -17.54 24.03 12.03
N SER A 125 -18.82 24.11 12.38
CA SER A 125 -19.31 23.51 13.62
C SER A 125 -19.28 21.97 13.55
N GLU A 126 -19.07 21.33 14.69
CA GLU A 126 -19.08 19.87 14.80
C GLU A 126 -20.39 19.26 14.30
N SER A 127 -21.53 19.89 14.58
CA SER A 127 -22.85 19.45 14.12
C SER A 127 -22.94 19.47 12.59
N TRP A 128 -22.41 20.52 11.94
CA TRP A 128 -22.35 20.59 10.48
C TRP A 128 -21.50 19.45 9.91
N VAL A 129 -20.31 19.23 10.47
CA VAL A 129 -19.39 18.17 10.00
C VAL A 129 -20.01 16.79 10.14
N LYS A 130 -20.63 16.48 11.28
CA LYS A 130 -21.31 15.19 11.54
C LYS A 130 -22.51 14.95 10.60
N SER A 131 -23.23 15.99 10.19
CA SER A 131 -24.37 15.86 9.27
C SER A 131 -23.97 15.71 7.80
N HIS A 132 -22.80 16.21 7.43
CA HIS A 132 -22.37 16.22 6.02
C HIS A 132 -21.26 15.20 5.69
N LEU A 133 -20.47 14.78 6.67
CA LEU A 133 -19.34 13.89 6.44
C LEU A 133 -19.47 12.58 7.23
N THR A 134 -18.77 11.56 6.77
CA THR A 134 -18.64 10.28 7.46
C THR A 134 -17.61 10.34 8.59
N LYS A 135 -17.53 9.30 9.44
CA LYS A 135 -16.59 9.21 10.55
C LYS A 135 -15.14 9.64 10.18
N PRO A 136 -14.53 9.21 9.06
CA PRO A 136 -13.20 9.69 8.67
C PRO A 136 -13.13 11.21 8.47
N GLY A 137 -14.16 11.83 7.88
CA GLY A 137 -14.20 13.28 7.71
C GLY A 137 -14.29 14.03 9.05
N VAL A 138 -15.06 13.49 10.01
CA VAL A 138 -15.12 14.05 11.38
C VAL A 138 -13.76 13.92 12.07
N GLN A 139 -13.09 12.79 11.94
CA GLN A 139 -11.74 12.60 12.49
C GLN A 139 -10.74 13.59 11.88
N THR A 140 -10.74 13.77 10.56
CA THR A 140 -9.89 14.78 9.93
C THR A 140 -10.18 16.19 10.46
N TRP A 141 -11.44 16.56 10.64
CA TRP A 141 -11.81 17.85 11.22
C TRP A 141 -11.31 18.03 12.66
N LEU A 142 -11.43 17.01 13.51
CA LEU A 142 -10.90 17.02 14.88
C LEU A 142 -9.36 17.21 14.88
N GLU A 143 -8.67 16.47 14.03
CA GLU A 143 -7.22 16.54 13.88
C GLU A 143 -6.75 17.93 13.43
N LEU A 144 -7.45 18.56 12.48
CA LEU A 144 -7.16 19.95 12.05
C LEU A 144 -7.39 20.96 13.16
N ASN A 145 -8.27 20.65 14.10
CA ASN A 145 -8.49 21.43 15.31
C ASN A 145 -7.55 21.07 16.47
N GLY A 146 -6.48 20.31 16.20
CA GLY A 146 -5.46 19.94 17.18
C GLY A 146 -5.90 18.88 18.19
N LYS A 147 -7.01 18.19 17.93
CA LYS A 147 -7.52 17.10 18.78
C LYS A 147 -7.11 15.75 18.20
N PRO A 148 -6.07 15.06 18.74
CA PRO A 148 -5.63 13.78 18.23
C PRO A 148 -6.71 12.72 18.41
N CYS A 149 -7.05 12.01 17.34
CA CYS A 149 -8.09 10.99 17.37
C CYS A 149 -7.85 9.84 16.37
N ILE A 150 -6.79 9.91 15.57
CA ILE A 150 -6.45 8.87 14.61
C ILE A 150 -5.39 7.96 15.23
N ASP A 151 -5.80 6.73 15.55
CA ASP A 151 -4.89 5.66 15.94
C ASP A 151 -4.46 4.86 14.70
N THR A 152 -3.14 4.75 14.48
CA THR A 152 -2.54 3.95 13.40
C THR A 152 -1.74 2.77 13.95
N SER A 153 -1.75 2.56 15.27
CA SER A 153 -1.05 1.45 15.93
C SER A 153 -1.76 0.11 15.76
N GLU A 154 -3.09 0.12 15.62
CA GLU A 154 -3.88 -1.10 15.42
C GLU A 154 -3.70 -1.65 14.01
N VAL A 155 -3.03 -2.78 13.89
CA VAL A 155 -2.97 -3.57 12.65
C VAL A 155 -4.32 -4.25 12.44
N MET A 156 -5.23 -3.56 11.74
CA MET A 156 -6.50 -4.18 11.35
C MET A 156 -6.26 -5.35 10.39
N ARG A 157 -6.99 -6.45 10.59
CA ARG A 157 -6.96 -7.58 9.65
C ARG A 157 -7.32 -7.12 8.24
N LYS A 158 -6.58 -7.61 7.27
CA LYS A 158 -6.81 -7.30 5.86
C LYS A 158 -8.21 -7.79 5.45
N LYS A 159 -9.03 -6.90 4.92
CA LYS A 159 -10.34 -7.25 4.34
C LYS A 159 -10.22 -7.73 2.90
N THR A 160 -9.15 -7.31 2.22
CA THR A 160 -8.87 -7.65 0.81
C THR A 160 -7.37 -7.77 0.60
N ILE A 161 -6.97 -8.67 -0.30
CA ILE A 161 -5.60 -8.77 -0.81
C ILE A 161 -5.67 -8.63 -2.33
N CYS A 162 -4.91 -7.70 -2.87
CA CYS A 162 -4.80 -7.49 -4.31
C CYS A 162 -3.38 -7.78 -4.80
N THR A 163 -3.28 -8.49 -5.91
CA THR A 163 -2.06 -8.58 -6.70
C THR A 163 -2.36 -8.20 -8.13
N SER A 164 -1.73 -7.14 -8.62
CA SER A 164 -1.91 -6.65 -9.99
C SER A 164 -0.59 -6.13 -10.57
N ARG A 165 -0.49 -6.10 -11.89
CA ARG A 165 0.64 -5.49 -12.60
C ARG A 165 0.15 -4.77 -13.84
N SER A 166 0.78 -3.62 -14.13
CA SER A 166 0.78 -3.06 -15.48
C SER A 166 1.82 -3.81 -16.28
N PHE A 167 1.44 -4.27 -17.45
CA PHE A 167 2.31 -5.07 -18.31
C PHE A 167 3.40 -4.21 -18.96
N GLY A 168 4.58 -4.79 -19.18
CA GLY A 168 5.67 -4.14 -19.89
C GLY A 168 5.29 -3.83 -21.33
N GLU A 169 4.71 -4.82 -22.01
CA GLU A 169 4.06 -4.71 -23.31
C GLU A 169 2.55 -4.96 -23.17
N MET A 170 1.77 -4.46 -24.12
CA MET A 170 0.35 -4.76 -24.13
C MET A 170 0.13 -6.21 -24.55
N VAL A 171 -0.84 -6.86 -23.93
CA VAL A 171 -1.14 -8.29 -24.13
C VAL A 171 -2.55 -8.40 -24.67
N GLY A 172 -2.71 -9.10 -25.79
CA GLY A 172 -4.01 -9.33 -26.44
C GLY A 172 -4.46 -10.79 -26.40
N ASP A 173 -3.52 -11.72 -26.22
CA ASP A 173 -3.81 -13.15 -26.25
C ASP A 173 -4.27 -13.69 -24.89
N LEU A 174 -5.19 -14.65 -24.95
CA LEU A 174 -5.80 -15.22 -23.73
C LEU A 174 -4.79 -16.05 -22.91
N ASP A 175 -3.82 -16.70 -23.52
CA ASP A 175 -2.92 -17.60 -22.80
C ASP A 175 -1.89 -16.83 -21.98
N SER A 176 -1.38 -15.73 -22.49
CA SER A 176 -0.57 -14.78 -21.70
C SER A 176 -1.36 -14.19 -20.53
N LEU A 177 -2.64 -13.86 -20.74
CA LEU A 177 -3.51 -13.38 -19.65
C LEU A 177 -3.82 -14.46 -18.61
N LYS A 178 -4.04 -15.73 -19.02
CA LYS A 178 -4.19 -16.86 -18.09
C LYS A 178 -2.94 -17.02 -17.23
N SER A 179 -1.76 -16.97 -17.84
CA SER A 179 -0.49 -17.02 -17.11
C SER A 179 -0.35 -15.88 -16.11
N ALA A 180 -0.65 -14.64 -16.50
CA ALA A 180 -0.59 -13.47 -15.61
C ALA A 180 -1.56 -13.61 -14.42
N VAL A 181 -2.82 -13.94 -14.70
CA VAL A 181 -3.87 -14.09 -13.68
C VAL A 181 -3.56 -15.25 -12.74
N ALA A 182 -3.06 -16.39 -13.24
CA ALA A 182 -2.62 -17.50 -12.40
C ALA A 182 -1.49 -17.11 -11.44
N ASN A 183 -0.49 -16.38 -11.93
CA ASN A 183 0.60 -15.84 -11.11
C ASN A 183 0.10 -14.87 -10.02
N PHE A 184 -0.89 -14.03 -10.32
CA PHE A 184 -1.46 -13.09 -9.35
C PHE A 184 -2.33 -13.82 -8.31
N ALA A 185 -3.11 -14.82 -8.75
CA ALA A 185 -3.91 -15.67 -7.88
C ALA A 185 -3.04 -16.47 -6.91
N SER A 186 -1.97 -17.09 -7.40
CA SER A 186 -0.97 -17.80 -6.59
C SER A 186 -0.32 -16.87 -5.55
N SER A 187 0.03 -15.65 -5.95
CA SER A 187 0.57 -14.65 -5.02
C SER A 187 -0.44 -14.22 -3.95
N CYS A 188 -1.72 -14.11 -4.29
CA CYS A 188 -2.78 -13.82 -3.31
C CYS A 188 -2.95 -14.98 -2.33
N ALA A 189 -2.98 -16.23 -2.83
CA ALA A 189 -3.09 -17.44 -2.02
C ALA A 189 -1.92 -17.57 -1.01
N ASN A 190 -0.70 -17.32 -1.45
CA ASN A 190 0.48 -17.32 -0.58
C ASN A 190 0.38 -16.27 0.54
N LYS A 191 -0.08 -15.05 0.22
CA LYS A 191 -0.29 -14.00 1.24
C LYS A 191 -1.39 -14.36 2.24
N LEU A 192 -2.47 -15.01 1.79
CA LEU A 192 -3.53 -15.51 2.68
C LEU A 192 -2.97 -16.53 3.67
N ARG A 193 -2.16 -17.49 3.19
CA ARG A 193 -1.52 -18.49 4.07
C ARG A 193 -0.55 -17.85 5.06
N GLY A 194 0.22 -16.85 4.62
CA GLY A 194 1.10 -16.10 5.52
C GLY A 194 0.38 -15.35 6.64
N ASP A 195 -0.90 -14.98 6.43
CA ASP A 195 -1.77 -14.32 7.41
C ASP A 195 -2.72 -15.34 8.12
N ASP A 196 -2.54 -16.65 7.94
CA ASP A 196 -3.41 -17.74 8.45
C ASP A 196 -4.90 -17.48 8.17
N SER A 197 -5.21 -17.08 6.95
CA SER A 197 -6.52 -16.64 6.51
C SER A 197 -6.95 -17.29 5.20
N GLY A 198 -8.24 -17.29 4.94
CA GLY A 198 -8.86 -17.74 3.71
C GLY A 198 -9.82 -16.70 3.14
N ALA A 199 -10.00 -16.70 1.83
CA ALA A 199 -10.93 -15.81 1.15
C ALA A 199 -12.13 -16.56 0.62
N LYS A 200 -13.31 -15.93 0.65
CA LYS A 200 -14.57 -16.46 0.07
C LYS A 200 -14.89 -15.88 -1.30
N LYS A 201 -14.14 -14.90 -1.78
CA LYS A 201 -14.44 -14.24 -3.05
C LYS A 201 -13.18 -13.94 -3.83
N VAL A 202 -13.20 -14.28 -5.11
CA VAL A 202 -12.13 -14.00 -6.07
C VAL A 202 -12.66 -13.06 -7.14
N THR A 203 -12.01 -11.93 -7.33
CA THR A 203 -12.32 -10.94 -8.37
C THR A 203 -11.13 -10.84 -9.31
N VAL A 204 -11.39 -10.84 -10.61
CA VAL A 204 -10.39 -10.53 -11.64
C VAL A 204 -10.80 -9.26 -12.36
N PHE A 205 -9.84 -8.42 -12.67
CA PHE A 205 -10.05 -7.23 -13.48
C PHE A 205 -9.01 -7.12 -14.59
N LEU A 206 -9.45 -6.56 -15.70
CA LEU A 206 -8.63 -6.25 -16.88
C LEU A 206 -8.84 -4.78 -17.26
N SER A 207 -7.81 -4.12 -17.78
CA SER A 207 -7.96 -2.79 -18.39
C SER A 207 -6.98 -2.55 -19.53
N SER A 208 -7.43 -1.85 -20.57
CA SER A 208 -6.60 -1.25 -21.61
C SER A 208 -5.78 -0.07 -21.05
N ASN A 209 -4.96 0.54 -21.90
CA ASN A 209 -4.19 1.72 -21.54
C ASN A 209 -5.03 3.00 -21.71
N ARG A 210 -5.46 3.60 -20.61
CA ARG A 210 -6.28 4.83 -20.61
C ARG A 210 -5.61 6.06 -21.24
N PHE A 211 -4.28 6.04 -21.39
CA PHE A 211 -3.51 7.14 -21.97
C PHE A 211 -3.30 6.99 -23.49
N ARG A 212 -3.77 5.91 -24.08
CA ARG A 212 -3.70 5.61 -25.50
C ARG A 212 -5.09 5.73 -26.09
N GLU A 213 -5.44 6.95 -26.50
CA GLU A 213 -6.74 7.28 -27.09
C GLU A 213 -6.94 6.65 -28.48
N ASP A 214 -5.85 6.24 -29.13
CA ASP A 214 -5.81 5.53 -30.41
C ASP A 214 -6.20 4.05 -30.29
N LEU A 215 -6.38 3.52 -29.07
CA LEU A 215 -6.75 2.14 -28.83
C LEU A 215 -8.16 2.02 -28.26
N GLU A 216 -8.82 0.92 -28.57
CA GLU A 216 -10.13 0.61 -27.97
C GLU A 216 -10.03 0.58 -26.44
N GLN A 217 -10.87 1.41 -25.80
CA GLN A 217 -10.89 1.52 -24.35
C GLN A 217 -11.76 0.42 -23.75
N TYR A 218 -11.16 -0.38 -22.89
CA TYR A 218 -11.83 -1.46 -22.19
C TYR A 218 -11.40 -1.52 -20.72
N GLY A 219 -12.37 -1.70 -19.85
CA GLY A 219 -12.16 -1.95 -18.43
C GLY A 219 -13.30 -2.77 -17.88
N ASN A 220 -13.01 -3.95 -17.35
CA ASN A 220 -14.03 -4.82 -16.78
C ASN A 220 -13.50 -5.57 -15.57
N ALA A 221 -14.41 -5.92 -14.65
CA ALA A 221 -14.13 -6.73 -13.48
C ALA A 221 -15.33 -7.64 -13.20
N ALA A 222 -15.05 -8.88 -12.85
CA ALA A 222 -16.08 -9.81 -12.38
C ALA A 222 -15.56 -10.59 -11.17
N SER A 223 -16.49 -11.20 -10.44
CA SER A 223 -16.19 -11.94 -9.22
C SER A 223 -16.84 -13.32 -9.25
N GLN A 224 -16.23 -14.25 -8.50
CA GLN A 224 -16.79 -15.55 -8.16
C GLN A 224 -16.70 -15.75 -6.65
N SER A 225 -17.81 -16.14 -6.03
CA SER A 225 -17.82 -16.61 -4.64
C SER A 225 -17.38 -18.07 -4.55
N LEU A 226 -16.72 -18.41 -3.46
CA LEU A 226 -16.31 -19.75 -3.09
C LEU A 226 -17.22 -20.23 -1.95
N VAL A 227 -17.50 -21.50 -1.90
CA VAL A 227 -18.40 -22.08 -0.88
C VAL A 227 -17.78 -21.94 0.50
N THR A 228 -16.49 -22.25 0.61
CA THR A 228 -15.73 -22.24 1.86
C THR A 228 -14.55 -21.29 1.76
N PRO A 229 -14.16 -20.58 2.85
CA PRO A 229 -12.94 -19.79 2.87
C PRO A 229 -11.75 -20.67 2.54
N THR A 230 -10.92 -20.20 1.62
CA THR A 230 -9.76 -20.99 1.17
C THR A 230 -8.52 -20.13 0.96
N SER A 231 -7.34 -20.71 1.20
CA SER A 231 -6.03 -20.21 0.79
C SER A 231 -5.32 -21.16 -0.18
N ASP A 232 -6.04 -22.15 -0.70
CA ASP A 232 -5.54 -23.12 -1.65
C ASP A 232 -5.24 -22.45 -2.99
N THR A 233 -3.99 -22.54 -3.44
CA THR A 233 -3.53 -21.90 -4.68
C THR A 233 -4.27 -22.42 -5.91
N MET A 234 -4.56 -23.73 -5.97
CA MET A 234 -5.24 -24.33 -7.12
C MET A 234 -6.70 -23.86 -7.21
N GLU A 235 -7.40 -23.83 -6.07
CA GLU A 235 -8.81 -23.42 -6.00
C GLU A 235 -8.99 -21.95 -6.38
N ILE A 236 -8.15 -21.05 -5.78
CA ILE A 236 -8.17 -19.62 -6.10
C ILE A 236 -7.80 -19.38 -7.56
N THR A 237 -6.80 -20.09 -8.10
CA THR A 237 -6.38 -19.96 -9.50
C THR A 237 -7.48 -20.43 -10.44
N GLN A 238 -8.12 -21.57 -10.19
CA GLN A 238 -9.23 -22.04 -11.02
C GLN A 238 -10.41 -21.07 -11.02
N ALA A 239 -10.76 -20.51 -9.85
CA ALA A 239 -11.81 -19.49 -9.76
C ALA A 239 -11.43 -18.23 -10.57
N ALA A 240 -10.19 -17.76 -10.44
CA ALA A 240 -9.70 -16.62 -11.18
C ALA A 240 -9.72 -16.85 -12.70
N LEU A 241 -9.33 -18.01 -13.17
CA LEU A 241 -9.37 -18.35 -14.60
C LEU A 241 -10.79 -18.44 -15.16
N ARG A 242 -11.75 -18.96 -14.36
CA ARG A 242 -13.18 -18.95 -14.77
C ARG A 242 -13.72 -17.52 -14.86
N VAL A 243 -13.32 -16.64 -13.95
CA VAL A 243 -13.69 -15.21 -14.01
C VAL A 243 -13.03 -14.51 -15.18
N LEU A 244 -11.76 -14.79 -15.45
CA LEU A 244 -11.04 -14.25 -16.62
C LEU A 244 -11.77 -14.56 -17.93
N ALA A 245 -12.20 -15.82 -18.11
CA ALA A 245 -12.92 -16.23 -19.31
C ALA A 245 -14.24 -15.45 -19.55
N LYS A 246 -14.87 -14.95 -18.47
CA LYS A 246 -16.10 -14.14 -18.57
C LYS A 246 -15.86 -12.69 -19.01
N ILE A 247 -14.69 -12.14 -18.70
CA ILE A 247 -14.38 -10.70 -18.94
C ILE A 247 -13.38 -10.51 -20.07
N TYR A 248 -12.78 -11.57 -20.59
CA TYR A 248 -11.89 -11.47 -21.74
C TYR A 248 -12.68 -11.11 -23.01
N ARG A 249 -12.12 -10.23 -23.80
CA ARG A 249 -12.57 -9.90 -25.17
C ARG A 249 -11.40 -10.00 -26.12
N GLU A 250 -11.61 -10.72 -27.20
CA GLU A 250 -10.64 -10.80 -28.30
C GLU A 250 -10.48 -9.44 -28.98
N GLY A 251 -9.28 -9.14 -29.48
CA GLY A 251 -8.97 -7.87 -30.15
C GLY A 251 -8.55 -6.74 -29.22
N ILE A 252 -8.85 -6.81 -27.92
CA ILE A 252 -8.44 -5.78 -26.97
C ILE A 252 -6.97 -5.92 -26.59
N GLN A 253 -6.26 -4.79 -26.56
CA GLN A 253 -4.88 -4.68 -26.07
C GLN A 253 -4.86 -4.30 -24.59
N TYR A 254 -4.67 -5.29 -23.72
CA TYR A 254 -4.67 -5.09 -22.27
C TYR A 254 -3.34 -4.53 -21.76
N LYS A 255 -3.42 -3.52 -20.91
CA LYS A 255 -2.24 -2.91 -20.24
C LYS A 255 -2.11 -3.36 -18.81
N LYS A 256 -3.19 -3.78 -18.16
CA LYS A 256 -3.19 -4.14 -16.74
C LYS A 256 -4.17 -5.29 -16.47
N ALA A 257 -3.73 -6.21 -15.63
CA ALA A 257 -4.58 -7.21 -15.02
C ALA A 257 -4.33 -7.31 -13.51
N GLY A 258 -5.30 -7.84 -12.79
CA GLY A 258 -5.14 -8.10 -11.37
C GLY A 258 -6.16 -9.08 -10.81
N VAL A 259 -5.79 -9.68 -9.69
CA VAL A 259 -6.63 -10.55 -8.88
C VAL A 259 -6.80 -9.91 -7.50
N ILE A 260 -8.03 -9.84 -7.03
CA ILE A 260 -8.39 -9.42 -5.69
C ILE A 260 -9.07 -10.60 -5.00
N VAL A 261 -8.61 -10.96 -3.81
CA VAL A 261 -9.31 -11.87 -2.92
C VAL A 261 -9.92 -11.07 -1.78
N SER A 262 -11.17 -11.33 -1.45
CA SER A 262 -11.94 -10.59 -0.44
C SER A 262 -12.79 -11.54 0.40
N ASP A 263 -13.55 -10.95 1.34
CA ASP A 263 -14.30 -11.70 2.34
C ASP A 263 -13.34 -12.65 3.09
N ILE A 264 -12.27 -12.04 3.64
CA ILE A 264 -11.16 -12.74 4.28
C ILE A 264 -11.55 -13.07 5.72
N GLU A 265 -11.47 -14.35 6.06
CA GLU A 265 -11.76 -14.90 7.38
C GLU A 265 -10.55 -15.69 7.90
N PRO A 266 -10.39 -15.84 9.24
CA PRO A 266 -9.43 -16.80 9.79
C PRO A 266 -9.72 -18.21 9.31
N LEU A 267 -8.67 -18.99 9.00
CA LEU A 267 -8.85 -20.42 8.65
C LEU A 267 -9.11 -21.31 9.85
N HIS A 268 -8.83 -20.85 11.06
CA HIS A 268 -9.04 -21.61 12.29
C HIS A 268 -9.93 -20.85 13.27
N PRO A 269 -10.94 -21.52 13.88
CA PRO A 269 -11.34 -22.91 13.65
C PRO A 269 -12.01 -23.07 12.28
N PHE A 270 -11.63 -24.13 11.55
CA PHE A 270 -12.24 -24.46 10.26
C PHE A 270 -13.63 -25.08 10.49
N GLN A 271 -14.65 -24.49 9.87
CA GLN A 271 -15.99 -25.04 9.85
C GLN A 271 -16.27 -25.63 8.46
N PRO A 272 -16.37 -26.97 8.33
CA PRO A 272 -16.70 -27.59 7.05
C PRO A 272 -18.12 -27.21 6.62
N ASP A 273 -18.29 -27.01 5.31
CA ASP A 273 -19.60 -26.80 4.69
C ASP A 273 -20.07 -28.12 4.04
N LEU A 274 -21.33 -28.46 4.22
CA LEU A 274 -21.92 -29.69 3.65
C LEU A 274 -21.88 -29.69 2.12
N PHE A 275 -21.92 -28.55 1.50
CA PHE A 275 -21.89 -28.35 0.04
C PHE A 275 -20.50 -28.08 -0.51
N ASP A 276 -19.45 -28.25 0.29
CA ASP A 276 -18.07 -28.04 -0.17
C ASP A 276 -17.70 -29.13 -1.20
N PRO A 277 -17.38 -28.73 -2.44
CA PRO A 277 -17.01 -29.70 -3.48
C PRO A 277 -15.63 -30.35 -3.23
N ILE A 278 -14.84 -29.83 -2.26
CA ILE A 278 -13.50 -30.30 -1.97
C ILE A 278 -13.51 -31.12 -0.69
N GLN A 279 -13.44 -32.45 -0.83
CA GLN A 279 -13.50 -33.37 0.31
C GLN A 279 -12.17 -33.60 1.01
N ASN A 280 -11.03 -33.35 0.32
CA ASN A 280 -9.67 -33.64 0.81
C ASN A 280 -8.91 -32.36 1.22
N ARG A 281 -9.57 -31.43 1.91
CA ARG A 281 -8.95 -30.15 2.34
C ARG A 281 -7.71 -30.33 3.23
N PRO A 282 -7.66 -31.29 4.19
CA PRO A 282 -6.47 -31.48 5.01
C PRO A 282 -5.23 -31.88 4.20
N GLU A 283 -5.38 -32.76 3.22
CA GLU A 283 -4.30 -33.21 2.33
C GLU A 283 -3.82 -32.05 1.44
N ARG A 284 -4.76 -31.26 0.92
CA ARG A 284 -4.45 -30.07 0.14
C ARG A 284 -3.74 -29.01 0.95
N ALA A 285 -4.11 -28.83 2.21
CA ALA A 285 -3.40 -27.92 3.11
C ALA A 285 -1.94 -28.35 3.32
N LYS A 286 -1.68 -29.67 3.53
CA LYS A 286 -0.32 -30.21 3.61
C LYS A 286 0.47 -30.00 2.32
N LEU A 287 -0.17 -30.17 1.16
CA LEU A 287 0.45 -29.90 -0.14
C LEU A 287 0.83 -28.41 -0.28
N MET A 288 -0.03 -27.49 0.11
CA MET A 288 0.29 -26.06 0.10
C MET A 288 1.43 -25.70 1.05
N GLN A 289 1.49 -26.31 2.24
CA GLN A 289 2.61 -26.15 3.17
C GLN A 289 3.93 -26.65 2.58
N ALA A 290 3.91 -27.82 1.92
CA ALA A 290 5.10 -28.36 1.26
C ALA A 290 5.57 -27.46 0.10
N LEU A 291 4.65 -26.92 -0.71
CA LEU A 291 4.92 -25.96 -1.78
C LEU A 291 5.56 -24.70 -1.21
N ASP A 292 5.01 -24.14 -0.15
CA ASP A 292 5.55 -22.95 0.49
C ASP A 292 6.93 -23.19 1.11
N ALA A 293 7.15 -24.34 1.74
CA ALA A 293 8.45 -24.72 2.32
C ALA A 293 9.55 -24.81 1.24
N ILE A 294 9.24 -25.41 0.08
CA ILE A 294 10.16 -25.48 -1.06
C ILE A 294 10.48 -24.08 -1.57
N ASN A 295 9.45 -23.25 -1.79
CA ASN A 295 9.64 -21.90 -2.29
C ASN A 295 10.34 -20.97 -1.30
N HIS A 296 10.20 -21.20 0.00
CA HIS A 296 10.94 -20.47 1.02
C HIS A 296 12.42 -20.88 1.04
N ARG A 297 12.71 -22.18 0.92
CA ARG A 297 14.08 -22.72 1.01
C ARG A 297 14.91 -22.46 -0.25
N TYR A 298 14.32 -22.60 -1.44
CA TYR A 298 15.05 -22.59 -2.70
C TYR A 298 14.79 -21.33 -3.55
N GLY A 299 13.95 -20.43 -3.06
CA GLY A 299 13.61 -19.18 -3.74
C GLY A 299 12.16 -19.17 -4.26
N LEU A 300 11.62 -17.97 -4.35
CA LEU A 300 10.24 -17.75 -4.79
C LEU A 300 10.00 -18.33 -6.20
N LYS A 301 8.92 -19.12 -6.35
CA LYS A 301 8.49 -19.73 -7.62
C LYS A 301 9.39 -20.87 -8.13
N THR A 302 10.21 -21.47 -7.28
CA THR A 302 10.91 -22.73 -7.58
C THR A 302 9.89 -23.83 -7.94
N LEU A 303 8.83 -23.94 -7.14
CA LEU A 303 7.68 -24.79 -7.45
C LEU A 303 6.45 -23.91 -7.70
N ARG A 304 5.76 -24.12 -8.81
CA ARG A 304 4.60 -23.35 -9.26
C ARG A 304 3.60 -24.18 -10.05
N LEU A 305 2.40 -23.68 -10.24
CA LEU A 305 1.42 -24.33 -11.11
C LEU A 305 1.84 -24.18 -12.57
N ALA A 306 1.63 -25.24 -13.37
CA ALA A 306 2.00 -25.22 -14.81
C ALA A 306 1.35 -24.06 -15.58
N VAL A 307 0.13 -23.67 -15.23
CA VAL A 307 -0.60 -22.55 -15.84
C VAL A 307 0.05 -21.17 -15.60
N GLU A 308 0.94 -21.06 -14.61
CA GLU A 308 1.71 -19.83 -14.37
C GLU A 308 2.76 -19.56 -15.48
N GLY A 309 3.08 -20.57 -16.29
CA GLY A 309 4.01 -20.45 -17.40
C GLY A 309 5.48 -20.41 -17.00
N GLU A 310 6.36 -20.17 -17.96
CA GLU A 310 7.82 -20.12 -17.79
C GLU A 310 8.32 -18.70 -17.42
N GLU A 311 9.65 -18.53 -17.31
CA GLU A 311 10.26 -17.27 -16.85
C GLU A 311 10.13 -16.10 -17.84
N LYS A 312 10.15 -16.37 -19.15
CA LYS A 312 10.01 -15.33 -20.20
C LYS A 312 8.55 -15.12 -20.54
N LEU A 313 7.90 -14.20 -19.83
CA LEU A 313 6.48 -13.91 -19.98
C LEU A 313 6.28 -12.49 -20.53
N ALA A 314 5.52 -12.34 -21.60
CA ALA A 314 5.25 -11.06 -22.27
C ALA A 314 4.63 -10.00 -21.33
N TRP A 315 3.88 -10.43 -20.31
CA TRP A 315 3.26 -9.55 -19.33
C TRP A 315 4.22 -9.04 -18.24
N LYS A 316 5.44 -9.56 -18.10
CA LYS A 316 6.39 -9.04 -17.10
C LYS A 316 6.77 -7.58 -17.39
N VAL A 317 6.99 -6.84 -16.32
CA VAL A 317 7.51 -5.47 -16.41
C VAL A 317 8.92 -5.50 -16.94
N LYS A 318 9.23 -4.67 -17.93
CA LYS A 318 10.60 -4.47 -18.40
C LYS A 318 11.43 -3.81 -17.31
N CYS A 319 12.53 -4.45 -16.94
CA CYS A 319 13.45 -3.97 -15.90
C CYS A 319 14.89 -4.03 -16.42
N GLU A 320 15.16 -3.30 -17.50
CA GLU A 320 16.43 -3.36 -18.23
C GLU A 320 17.54 -2.51 -17.57
N HIS A 321 17.13 -1.48 -16.82
CA HIS A 321 18.06 -0.54 -16.16
C HIS A 321 17.88 -0.60 -14.63
N ARG A 322 18.39 -1.68 -14.02
CA ARG A 322 18.43 -1.81 -12.55
C ARG A 322 19.83 -1.47 -12.06
N SER A 323 19.91 -0.74 -10.96
CA SER A 323 21.15 -0.66 -10.19
C SER A 323 21.49 -2.04 -9.62
N PRO A 324 22.77 -2.36 -9.43
CA PRO A 324 23.19 -3.53 -8.66
C PRO A 324 22.61 -3.50 -7.22
N ASN A 325 22.48 -4.67 -6.62
CA ASN A 325 21.94 -4.83 -5.26
C ASN A 325 23.02 -4.56 -4.20
N TYR A 326 23.56 -3.34 -4.15
CA TYR A 326 24.67 -2.97 -3.27
C TYR A 326 24.43 -3.23 -1.78
N LEU A 327 23.17 -3.27 -1.34
CA LEU A 327 22.83 -3.44 0.08
C LEU A 327 22.50 -4.89 0.47
N THR A 328 22.26 -5.77 -0.50
CA THR A 328 21.81 -7.15 -0.25
C THR A 328 22.68 -8.22 -0.90
N ASP A 329 23.58 -7.81 -1.80
CA ASP A 329 24.53 -8.72 -2.48
C ASP A 329 25.95 -8.13 -2.40
N ILE A 330 26.73 -8.69 -1.51
CA ILE A 330 28.15 -8.31 -1.30
C ILE A 330 28.99 -8.55 -2.56
N ASN A 331 28.64 -9.59 -3.37
CA ASN A 331 29.36 -9.91 -4.60
C ASN A 331 29.04 -8.93 -5.73
N GLY A 332 27.97 -8.16 -5.59
CA GLY A 332 27.59 -7.09 -6.52
C GLY A 332 28.24 -5.74 -6.24
N LEU A 333 29.10 -5.65 -5.23
CA LEU A 333 29.86 -4.42 -4.94
C LEU A 333 30.84 -4.13 -6.08
N MET A 334 30.92 -2.85 -6.50
CA MET A 334 31.93 -2.43 -7.45
C MET A 334 33.32 -2.56 -6.82
N VAL A 335 34.16 -3.36 -7.42
CA VAL A 335 35.58 -3.42 -7.02
C VAL A 335 36.27 -2.21 -7.61
N VAL A 336 36.67 -1.29 -6.76
CA VAL A 336 37.57 -0.19 -7.15
C VAL A 336 38.96 -0.77 -7.30
N GLY A 337 39.40 -0.99 -8.52
CA GLY A 337 40.75 -1.45 -8.78
C GLY A 337 41.77 -0.39 -8.41
N ASP A 338 42.87 -0.80 -7.79
CA ASP A 338 44.08 0.05 -7.73
C ASP A 338 44.51 0.38 -9.15
N SER A 339 44.23 1.58 -9.60
CA SER A 339 44.81 2.14 -10.80
C SER A 339 46.28 2.51 -10.50
N THR A 340 47.15 1.52 -10.42
CA THR A 340 48.58 1.79 -10.63
C THR A 340 48.74 2.19 -12.09
N PRO A 341 49.14 3.43 -12.37
CA PRO A 341 49.46 3.82 -13.73
C PRO A 341 50.67 2.99 -14.20
N LYS A 342 50.52 2.28 -15.32
CA LYS A 342 51.65 1.75 -16.06
C LYS A 342 52.31 2.88 -16.82
#